data_d2a302b63c60dcd0727d32254063c9e6
#
_entry.id   d2a302b63c60dcd0727d32254063c9e6
#
_cell.length_a   1.000
_cell.length_b   1.000
_cell.length_c   1.000
_cell.angle_alpha   90.00
_cell.angle_beta   90.00
_cell.angle_gamma   90.00
#
_symmetry.space_group_name_H-M   'P 1'
#
loop_
_entity.id
_entity.type
_entity.pdbx_description
1 polymer ?
#
loop_
_entity_poly.entity_id
_entity_poly.type
_entity_poly.pdbx_seq_one_letter_code
_entity_poly.pdbx_strand_id
1 'polypeptide(L)'
;MRTWITLFLLPALWLNGTGYGQEPGNDRIEQVIILHTNDMHSKIDNLAKLAYLADSLRVRFPNVWLVSSGDNFTGNPVVDMIADPGYPMIDLMNRCGFAVSALGNHEFDMGQEFLNKRISQAAFPFICCNLDVSGATLKPIQPWILLKTKSGLEIPFLGIIQLDENGLPSSHPSKMAGIKFSDGISKAAEFTQLKDQYGMLIGVTHLGVEDDVNLAHTHPQFDLILGGHSHTLIDKPMVENGVTILQAGSNLRYVGKTTLDIRNGKIIRISDTLIALNSLKNENPGIRKRIETYNKNEEFAKVVGSASRPLEGVDEIGSLMADAVRETCKTDIAVQNRGGIRLQSISAGDITLKDIYKLDPFNNPVTVFQLTPDEIRSLLCYGYKLEKGIDLQVSGMIYRIKDNGRFQCDSAEITGPDGKPLDPSRKYSVAMSNYIGVTYKFDHTLPGTDDRYTTAECLIQYLRNHPDINYQGVKRATVAP
;
A
#
# COMPACT_ATOMS: atom_id res chain seq x y z
N MET A 1 -94.13 37.07 29.64
CA MET A 1 -94.15 36.68 28.22
C MET A 1 -92.70 36.60 27.72
N ARG A 2 -92.25 35.43 27.45
CA ARG A 2 -90.82 35.19 27.03
C ARG A 2 -90.84 34.89 25.55
N THR A 3 -90.20 35.76 24.79
CA THR A 3 -89.96 35.60 23.35
C THR A 3 -88.63 34.80 23.13
N TRP A 4 -88.72 33.69 22.42
CA TRP A 4 -87.59 32.89 22.00
C TRP A 4 -87.14 33.36 20.62
N ILE A 5 -85.83 33.75 20.50
CA ILE A 5 -85.19 34.05 19.24
C ILE A 5 -84.39 32.82 18.85
N THR A 6 -84.73 32.19 17.74
CA THR A 6 -84.03 31.03 17.16
C THR A 6 -82.95 31.54 16.24
N LEU A 7 -81.70 31.24 16.60
CA LEU A 7 -80.50 31.55 15.77
C LEU A 7 -80.27 30.39 14.82
N PHE A 8 -80.28 30.64 13.51
CA PHE A 8 -79.86 29.71 12.49
C PHE A 8 -78.31 29.79 12.34
N LEU A 9 -77.59 28.69 12.64
CA LEU A 9 -76.17 28.50 12.35
C LEU A 9 -76.04 27.90 10.98
N LEU A 10 -75.39 28.58 10.03
CA LEU A 10 -74.92 28.07 8.76
C LEU A 10 -73.56 27.36 8.98
N PRO A 11 -73.35 26.18 8.43
CA PRO A 11 -72.01 25.53 8.51
C PRO A 11 -71.05 26.16 7.52
N ALA A 12 -69.91 26.68 8.02
CA ALA A 12 -68.76 27.08 7.20
C ALA A 12 -68.07 25.86 6.67
N LEU A 13 -68.07 25.68 5.35
CA LEU A 13 -67.22 24.71 4.64
C LEU A 13 -65.75 25.18 4.73
N TRP A 14 -64.97 24.48 5.51
CA TRP A 14 -63.51 24.58 5.46
C TRP A 14 -63.05 23.78 4.25
N LEU A 15 -62.63 24.47 3.19
CA LEU A 15 -61.80 23.89 2.11
C LEU A 15 -60.39 23.68 2.67
N ASN A 16 -60.09 22.44 3.05
CA ASN A 16 -58.70 22.02 3.30
C ASN A 16 -57.95 21.95 1.97
N GLY A 17 -57.34 23.05 1.58
CA GLY A 17 -56.32 23.08 0.59
C GLY A 17 -55.06 22.42 1.17
N THR A 18 -54.83 21.14 0.87
CA THR A 18 -53.52 20.51 1.07
C THR A 18 -52.55 21.09 0.02
N GLY A 19 -52.07 22.28 0.31
CA GLY A 19 -50.87 22.77 -0.35
C GLY A 19 -49.70 21.89 0.11
N TYR A 20 -49.28 20.95 -0.73
CA TYR A 20 -47.96 20.39 -0.63
C TYR A 20 -46.99 21.53 -0.91
N GLY A 21 -46.61 22.24 0.14
CA GLY A 21 -45.44 23.09 0.10
C GLY A 21 -44.24 22.18 -0.08
N GLN A 22 -43.70 22.10 -1.30
CA GLN A 22 -42.34 21.71 -1.48
C GLN A 22 -41.50 22.65 -0.60
N GLU A 23 -40.88 22.11 0.46
CA GLU A 23 -39.80 22.84 1.12
C GLU A 23 -38.82 23.28 0.01
N PRO A 24 -38.42 24.56 -0.02
CA PRO A 24 -37.44 25.00 -0.99
C PRO A 24 -36.20 24.14 -0.79
N GLY A 25 -35.89 23.26 -1.77
CA GLY A 25 -34.73 22.43 -1.75
C GLY A 25 -33.54 23.29 -1.38
N ASN A 26 -32.76 22.87 -0.39
CA ASN A 26 -31.65 23.61 0.15
C ASN A 26 -30.58 23.71 -0.98
N ASP A 27 -30.65 24.74 -1.81
CA ASP A 27 -29.83 24.98 -2.99
C ASP A 27 -28.37 25.31 -2.58
N ARG A 28 -28.07 25.15 -1.28
CA ARG A 28 -26.78 25.41 -0.69
C ARG A 28 -25.79 24.27 -1.03
N ILE A 29 -24.65 24.67 -1.57
CA ILE A 29 -23.53 23.75 -1.77
C ILE A 29 -22.88 23.46 -0.42
N GLU A 30 -22.76 22.19 -0.07
CA GLU A 30 -21.98 21.73 1.06
C GLU A 30 -20.60 21.26 0.56
N GLN A 31 -19.54 21.71 1.23
CA GLN A 31 -18.18 21.30 0.91
C GLN A 31 -17.66 20.26 1.89
N VAL A 32 -17.07 19.20 1.34
CA VAL A 32 -16.28 18.22 2.08
C VAL A 32 -14.85 18.22 1.53
N ILE A 33 -13.88 18.36 2.41
CA ILE A 33 -12.48 18.24 2.07
C ILE A 33 -11.96 16.88 2.53
N ILE A 34 -11.38 16.13 1.62
CA ILE A 34 -10.69 14.87 1.90
C ILE A 34 -9.20 15.10 1.70
N LEU A 35 -8.41 14.87 2.74
CA LEU A 35 -6.97 14.73 2.64
C LEU A 35 -6.68 13.24 2.51
N HIS A 36 -6.28 12.78 1.32
CA HIS A 36 -6.03 11.37 1.09
C HIS A 36 -4.53 11.05 0.98
N THR A 37 -4.17 9.94 1.59
CA THR A 37 -2.84 9.33 1.55
C THR A 37 -2.95 7.88 1.16
N ASN A 38 -1.89 7.32 0.62
CA ASN A 38 -1.75 5.91 0.31
C ASN A 38 -0.28 5.52 0.45
N ASP A 39 -0.02 4.22 0.66
CA ASP A 39 1.33 3.66 0.64
C ASP A 39 2.30 4.47 1.52
N MET A 40 1.89 4.74 2.76
CA MET A 40 2.70 5.53 3.69
C MET A 40 3.95 4.77 4.16
N HIS A 41 3.92 3.43 4.16
CA HIS A 41 5.06 2.56 4.45
C HIS A 41 5.84 2.99 5.69
N SER A 42 5.13 3.17 6.80
CA SER A 42 5.73 3.57 8.09
C SER A 42 6.54 4.88 8.07
N LYS A 43 6.42 5.71 7.00
CA LYS A 43 7.13 6.99 6.92
C LYS A 43 6.43 8.04 7.77
N ILE A 44 6.88 8.18 9.01
CA ILE A 44 6.23 9.04 10.01
C ILE A 44 6.68 10.50 9.96
N ASP A 45 7.82 10.82 9.31
CA ASP A 45 8.47 12.12 9.44
C ASP A 45 7.60 13.30 8.96
N ASN A 46 6.78 13.10 7.93
CA ASN A 46 5.89 14.13 7.38
C ASN A 46 4.51 14.19 8.05
N LEU A 47 4.18 13.29 8.99
CA LEU A 47 2.87 13.33 9.69
C LEU A 47 2.67 14.62 10.49
N ALA A 48 3.75 15.25 10.99
CA ALA A 48 3.64 16.55 11.67
C ALA A 48 3.19 17.68 10.72
N LYS A 49 3.61 17.64 9.45
CA LYS A 49 3.19 18.57 8.40
C LYS A 49 1.77 18.31 7.93
N LEU A 50 1.42 17.03 7.74
CA LEU A 50 0.06 16.62 7.41
C LEU A 50 -0.94 17.05 8.48
N ALA A 51 -0.60 16.85 9.74
CA ALA A 51 -1.44 17.28 10.86
C ALA A 51 -1.64 18.80 10.88
N TYR A 52 -0.57 19.57 10.70
CA TYR A 52 -0.68 21.04 10.62
C TYR A 52 -1.60 21.47 9.48
N LEU A 53 -1.47 20.86 8.29
CA LEU A 53 -2.34 21.13 7.16
C LEU A 53 -3.81 20.81 7.48
N ALA A 54 -4.05 19.63 8.06
CA ALA A 54 -5.40 19.20 8.45
C ALA A 54 -6.02 20.15 9.48
N ASP A 55 -5.27 20.53 10.52
CA ASP A 55 -5.73 21.44 11.56
C ASP A 55 -6.03 22.83 10.97
N SER A 56 -5.18 23.34 10.07
CA SER A 56 -5.38 24.61 9.40
C SER A 56 -6.65 24.63 8.52
N LEU A 57 -6.97 23.50 7.89
CA LEU A 57 -8.19 23.35 7.12
C LEU A 57 -9.42 23.22 8.02
N ARG A 58 -9.35 22.46 9.12
CA ARG A 58 -10.45 22.28 10.09
C ARG A 58 -10.90 23.59 10.74
N VAL A 59 -10.00 24.58 10.87
CA VAL A 59 -10.37 25.92 11.33
C VAL A 59 -11.29 26.64 10.33
N ARG A 60 -11.15 26.38 9.04
CA ARG A 60 -11.85 27.10 7.97
C ARG A 60 -13.03 26.35 7.38
N PHE A 61 -12.99 25.01 7.43
CA PHE A 61 -13.97 24.12 6.81
C PHE A 61 -14.56 23.16 7.83
N PRO A 62 -15.88 22.99 7.86
CA PRO A 62 -16.53 22.14 8.86
C PRO A 62 -16.29 20.65 8.66
N ASN A 63 -16.07 20.21 7.42
CA ASN A 63 -15.94 18.81 7.06
C ASN A 63 -14.57 18.57 6.41
N VAL A 64 -13.59 18.12 7.21
CA VAL A 64 -12.23 17.78 6.76
C VAL A 64 -11.87 16.41 7.30
N TRP A 65 -11.69 15.45 6.40
CA TRP A 65 -11.39 14.07 6.72
C TRP A 65 -10.03 13.66 6.18
N LEU A 66 -9.28 12.88 6.96
CA LEU A 66 -8.08 12.19 6.49
C LEU A 66 -8.45 10.76 6.17
N VAL A 67 -8.10 10.31 4.98
CA VAL A 67 -8.37 8.96 4.45
C VAL A 67 -7.07 8.32 4.02
N SER A 68 -6.86 7.05 4.39
CA SER A 68 -5.74 6.25 3.91
C SER A 68 -6.23 5.11 3.01
N SER A 69 -5.61 4.96 1.86
CA SER A 69 -5.88 3.86 0.93
C SER A 69 -4.99 2.63 1.18
N GLY A 70 -4.59 2.40 2.43
CA GLY A 70 -3.81 1.22 2.85
C GLY A 70 -2.30 1.38 2.74
N ASP A 71 -1.59 0.30 3.06
CA ASP A 71 -0.14 0.23 3.18
C ASP A 71 0.44 1.29 4.12
N ASN A 72 -0.12 1.31 5.33
CA ASN A 72 0.34 2.21 6.37
C ASN A 72 1.66 1.74 7.00
N PHE A 73 1.92 0.43 6.99
CA PHE A 73 3.07 -0.22 7.64
C PHE A 73 4.17 -0.62 6.65
N THR A 74 5.24 -1.16 7.19
CA THR A 74 6.38 -1.77 6.47
C THR A 74 7.21 -0.78 5.65
N GLY A 75 8.36 -0.41 6.20
CA GLY A 75 9.34 0.45 5.50
C GLY A 75 10.13 1.40 6.38
N ASN A 76 9.96 1.36 7.72
CA ASN A 76 10.73 2.19 8.64
C ASN A 76 11.01 1.47 9.97
N PRO A 77 12.28 1.13 10.27
CA PRO A 77 12.63 0.35 11.45
C PRO A 77 12.18 0.97 12.79
N VAL A 78 12.07 2.29 12.88
CA VAL A 78 11.59 2.95 14.13
C VAL A 78 10.08 2.74 14.35
N VAL A 79 9.39 2.17 13.39
CA VAL A 79 7.99 1.77 13.48
C VAL A 79 7.87 0.25 13.48
N ASP A 80 8.65 -0.43 12.62
CA ASP A 80 8.45 -1.84 12.28
C ASP A 80 9.31 -2.78 13.14
N MET A 81 10.52 -2.33 13.58
CA MET A 81 11.53 -3.16 14.25
C MET A 81 11.71 -2.75 15.73
N ILE A 82 10.62 -2.51 16.44
CA ILE A 82 10.61 -2.15 17.85
C ILE A 82 9.79 -3.15 18.67
N ALA A 83 9.82 -3.05 19.99
CA ALA A 83 9.11 -3.98 20.89
C ALA A 83 7.59 -4.04 20.66
N ASP A 84 6.96 -2.97 20.18
CA ASP A 84 5.56 -2.92 19.74
C ASP A 84 5.46 -2.43 18.29
N PRO A 85 5.76 -3.30 17.31
CA PRO A 85 5.81 -2.94 15.90
C PRO A 85 4.50 -2.29 15.42
N GLY A 86 4.60 -1.26 14.56
CA GLY A 86 3.45 -0.54 13.98
C GLY A 86 2.74 0.42 14.94
N TYR A 87 2.96 0.33 16.27
CA TYR A 87 2.31 1.24 17.22
C TYR A 87 2.59 2.72 16.95
N PRO A 88 3.83 3.16 16.64
CA PRO A 88 4.09 4.56 16.34
C PRO A 88 3.26 5.10 15.18
N MET A 89 2.99 4.28 14.16
CA MET A 89 2.15 4.68 13.03
C MET A 89 0.71 4.94 13.47
N ILE A 90 0.12 3.99 14.19
CA ILE A 90 -1.26 4.12 14.68
C ILE A 90 -1.41 5.29 15.68
N ASP A 91 -0.47 5.45 16.62
CA ASP A 91 -0.49 6.58 17.57
C ASP A 91 -0.49 7.93 16.82
N LEU A 92 0.36 8.05 15.79
CA LEU A 92 0.45 9.29 15.01
C LEU A 92 -0.78 9.49 14.09
N MET A 93 -1.30 8.44 13.46
CA MET A 93 -2.54 8.52 12.66
C MET A 93 -3.73 8.94 13.53
N ASN A 94 -3.87 8.37 14.75
CA ASN A 94 -4.88 8.77 15.71
C ASN A 94 -4.79 10.27 16.05
N ARG A 95 -3.58 10.76 16.30
CA ARG A 95 -3.33 12.18 16.64
C ARG A 95 -3.55 13.12 15.45
N CYS A 96 -3.29 12.67 14.23
CA CYS A 96 -3.65 13.41 13.01
C CYS A 96 -5.16 13.46 12.78
N GLY A 97 -5.91 12.53 13.37
CA GLY A 97 -7.37 12.41 13.22
C GLY A 97 -7.74 11.82 11.88
N PHE A 98 -7.14 10.67 11.52
CA PHE A 98 -7.63 9.88 10.39
C PHE A 98 -9.08 9.45 10.65
N ALA A 99 -9.89 9.43 9.59
CA ALA A 99 -11.31 9.08 9.66
C ALA A 99 -11.56 7.63 9.23
N VAL A 100 -10.72 7.10 8.33
CA VAL A 100 -10.82 5.74 7.80
C VAL A 100 -9.51 5.33 7.13
N SER A 101 -9.23 4.03 7.12
CA SER A 101 -8.18 3.42 6.29
C SER A 101 -8.72 2.19 5.57
N ALA A 102 -8.41 2.02 4.29
CA ALA A 102 -8.51 0.70 3.67
C ALA A 102 -7.39 -0.21 4.19
N LEU A 103 -7.53 -1.52 3.95
CA LEU A 103 -6.40 -2.46 4.04
C LEU A 103 -5.60 -2.45 2.74
N GLY A 104 -4.28 -2.43 2.86
CA GLY A 104 -3.36 -2.81 1.79
C GLY A 104 -2.70 -4.16 2.09
N ASN A 105 -1.82 -4.61 1.21
CA ASN A 105 -1.13 -5.90 1.38
C ASN A 105 -0.12 -5.88 2.54
N HIS A 106 0.53 -4.76 2.79
CA HIS A 106 1.50 -4.61 3.87
C HIS A 106 0.87 -4.55 5.28
N GLU A 107 -0.43 -4.41 5.41
CA GLU A 107 -1.13 -4.63 6.67
C GLU A 107 -0.99 -6.07 7.17
N PHE A 108 -0.73 -7.04 6.27
CA PHE A 108 -0.60 -8.47 6.60
C PHE A 108 0.84 -8.93 6.88
N ASP A 109 1.87 -8.14 6.59
CA ASP A 109 3.28 -8.58 6.66
C ASP A 109 3.70 -9.16 8.01
N MET A 110 3.19 -8.62 9.10
CA MET A 110 3.46 -9.11 10.45
C MET A 110 2.39 -10.08 10.98
N GLY A 111 1.43 -10.46 10.13
CA GLY A 111 0.39 -11.44 10.43
C GLY A 111 -0.82 -10.89 11.18
N GLN A 112 -1.80 -11.79 11.40
CA GLN A 112 -3.14 -11.43 11.84
C GLN A 112 -3.21 -10.91 13.29
N GLU A 113 -2.39 -11.43 14.19
CA GLU A 113 -2.35 -10.95 15.58
C GLU A 113 -1.85 -9.51 15.67
N PHE A 114 -0.81 -9.19 14.90
CA PHE A 114 -0.33 -7.84 14.74
C PHE A 114 -1.44 -6.92 14.22
N LEU A 115 -2.09 -7.30 13.12
CA LEU A 115 -3.15 -6.50 12.51
C LEU A 115 -4.33 -6.30 13.48
N ASN A 116 -4.78 -7.34 14.17
CA ASN A 116 -5.82 -7.24 15.21
C ASN A 116 -5.45 -6.21 16.29
N LYS A 117 -4.19 -6.23 16.72
CA LYS A 117 -3.69 -5.29 17.74
C LYS A 117 -3.69 -3.86 17.21
N ARG A 118 -3.23 -3.64 15.97
CA ARG A 118 -3.20 -2.31 15.35
C ARG A 118 -4.62 -1.77 15.14
N ILE A 119 -5.54 -2.57 14.61
CA ILE A 119 -6.95 -2.20 14.44
C ILE A 119 -7.58 -1.83 15.79
N SER A 120 -7.32 -2.59 16.84
CA SER A 120 -7.88 -2.31 18.18
C SER A 120 -7.35 -1.02 18.82
N GLN A 121 -6.19 -0.54 18.40
CA GLN A 121 -5.56 0.70 18.87
C GLN A 121 -5.92 1.92 18.02
N ALA A 122 -6.40 1.70 16.80
CA ALA A 122 -6.83 2.77 15.91
C ALA A 122 -8.13 3.42 16.43
N ALA A 123 -8.16 4.76 16.40
CA ALA A 123 -9.35 5.54 16.69
C ALA A 123 -10.25 5.72 15.44
N PHE A 124 -9.93 5.04 14.38
CA PHE A 124 -10.63 5.04 13.10
C PHE A 124 -10.81 3.60 12.61
N PRO A 125 -11.85 3.31 11.82
CA PRO A 125 -12.06 1.98 11.25
C PRO A 125 -11.08 1.67 10.12
N PHE A 126 -10.72 0.38 10.00
CA PHE A 126 -10.20 -0.22 8.78
C PHE A 126 -11.36 -0.85 8.01
N ILE A 127 -11.34 -0.74 6.68
CA ILE A 127 -12.39 -1.25 5.80
C ILE A 127 -11.81 -2.13 4.67
N CYS A 128 -12.52 -3.21 4.34
CA CYS A 128 -12.22 -4.07 3.19
C CYS A 128 -13.42 -4.98 2.90
N CYS A 129 -13.94 -4.99 1.67
CA CYS A 129 -15.13 -5.74 1.31
C CYS A 129 -14.86 -7.14 0.76
N ASN A 130 -13.67 -7.39 0.25
CA ASN A 130 -13.36 -8.62 -0.50
C ASN A 130 -12.55 -9.66 0.30
N LEU A 131 -12.71 -9.66 1.64
CA LEU A 131 -12.13 -10.68 2.50
C LEU A 131 -13.22 -11.35 3.38
N ASP A 132 -13.03 -12.64 3.68
CA ASP A 132 -13.80 -13.42 4.65
C ASP A 132 -12.83 -14.00 5.68
N VAL A 133 -13.01 -13.61 6.93
CA VAL A 133 -12.15 -14.01 8.06
C VAL A 133 -12.75 -15.12 8.91
N SER A 134 -13.82 -15.77 8.47
CA SER A 134 -14.55 -16.80 9.25
C SER A 134 -13.69 -17.99 9.64
N GLY A 135 -12.62 -18.29 8.89
CA GLY A 135 -11.64 -19.35 9.15
C GLY A 135 -10.32 -18.87 9.73
N ALA A 136 -10.22 -17.61 10.13
CA ALA A 136 -8.97 -16.94 10.47
C ALA A 136 -8.94 -16.47 11.94
N THR A 137 -7.77 -16.02 12.41
CA THR A 137 -7.65 -15.35 13.71
C THR A 137 -7.89 -13.83 13.62
N LEU A 138 -7.88 -13.28 12.40
CA LEU A 138 -8.24 -11.89 12.15
C LEU A 138 -9.71 -11.66 12.53
N LYS A 139 -9.96 -10.59 13.27
CA LYS A 139 -11.32 -10.18 13.63
C LYS A 139 -12.07 -9.60 12.43
N PRO A 140 -13.42 -9.65 12.43
CA PRO A 140 -14.24 -9.09 11.37
C PRO A 140 -13.90 -7.64 11.08
N ILE A 141 -13.78 -7.30 9.80
CA ILE A 141 -13.53 -5.96 9.29
C ILE A 141 -14.76 -5.53 8.50
N GLN A 142 -15.19 -4.28 8.68
CA GLN A 142 -16.33 -3.76 7.96
C GLN A 142 -16.00 -3.59 6.46
N PRO A 143 -16.92 -3.96 5.56
CA PRO A 143 -16.68 -3.76 4.13
C PRO A 143 -16.66 -2.27 3.75
N TRP A 144 -17.47 -1.46 4.42
CA TRP A 144 -17.64 -0.04 4.19
C TRP A 144 -18.11 0.67 5.47
N ILE A 145 -18.04 1.99 5.48
CA ILE A 145 -18.50 2.85 6.56
C ILE A 145 -19.22 4.09 6.03
N LEU A 146 -19.95 4.76 6.90
CA LEU A 146 -20.49 6.10 6.66
C LEU A 146 -19.65 7.15 7.39
N LEU A 147 -19.11 8.12 6.66
CA LEU A 147 -18.64 9.36 7.26
C LEU A 147 -19.77 10.39 7.20
N LYS A 148 -19.95 11.09 8.33
CA LYS A 148 -21.06 12.02 8.49
C LYS A 148 -20.56 13.46 8.56
N THR A 149 -21.12 14.33 7.74
CA THR A 149 -20.83 15.75 7.78
C THR A 149 -21.49 16.41 9.00
N LYS A 150 -21.11 17.65 9.31
CA LYS A 150 -21.74 18.42 10.39
C LYS A 150 -23.22 18.75 10.12
N SER A 151 -23.64 18.78 8.87
CA SER A 151 -25.04 18.96 8.48
C SER A 151 -25.87 17.67 8.63
N GLY A 152 -25.21 16.52 8.81
CA GLY A 152 -25.84 15.22 8.92
C GLY A 152 -25.86 14.42 7.62
N LEU A 153 -25.27 14.91 6.52
CA LEU A 153 -25.12 14.15 5.28
C LEU A 153 -24.20 12.95 5.49
N GLU A 154 -24.65 11.77 5.08
CA GLU A 154 -23.92 10.51 5.20
C GLU A 154 -23.31 10.13 3.86
N ILE A 155 -21.99 9.84 3.86
CA ILE A 155 -21.22 9.50 2.67
C ILE A 155 -20.60 8.12 2.85
N PRO A 156 -20.94 7.12 2.01
CA PRO A 156 -20.37 5.78 2.09
C PRO A 156 -18.97 5.72 1.50
N PHE A 157 -18.06 5.04 2.23
CA PHE A 157 -16.70 4.72 1.85
C PHE A 157 -16.54 3.21 1.83
N LEU A 158 -16.28 2.61 0.67
CA LEU A 158 -16.10 1.18 0.46
C LEU A 158 -14.62 0.84 0.33
N GLY A 159 -14.12 -0.12 1.13
CA GLY A 159 -12.73 -0.61 1.06
C GLY A 159 -12.58 -1.78 0.10
N ILE A 160 -11.49 -1.81 -0.69
CA ILE A 160 -11.18 -2.91 -1.62
C ILE A 160 -9.67 -3.13 -1.66
N ILE A 161 -9.23 -4.40 -1.55
CA ILE A 161 -7.81 -4.78 -1.66
C ILE A 161 -7.53 -5.59 -2.93
N GLN A 162 -6.34 -5.44 -3.49
CA GLN A 162 -5.84 -6.18 -4.65
C GLN A 162 -5.56 -7.65 -4.33
N LEU A 163 -5.54 -8.48 -5.36
CA LEU A 163 -5.07 -9.87 -5.31
C LEU A 163 -4.10 -10.14 -6.45
N ASP A 164 -3.02 -10.85 -6.14
CA ASP A 164 -2.11 -11.40 -7.14
C ASP A 164 -2.73 -12.59 -7.89
N GLU A 165 -2.02 -13.13 -8.89
CA GLU A 165 -2.44 -14.32 -9.66
C GLU A 165 -2.68 -15.57 -8.80
N ASN A 166 -2.18 -15.60 -7.55
CA ASN A 166 -2.39 -16.67 -6.59
C ASN A 166 -3.69 -16.52 -5.77
N GLY A 167 -4.45 -15.43 -5.98
CA GLY A 167 -5.68 -15.12 -5.26
C GLY A 167 -5.49 -14.57 -3.85
N LEU A 168 -4.29 -14.09 -3.53
CA LEU A 168 -3.94 -13.48 -2.25
C LEU A 168 -3.36 -12.07 -2.47
N PRO A 169 -3.49 -11.16 -1.49
CA PRO A 169 -2.72 -9.91 -1.50
C PRO A 169 -1.21 -10.18 -1.55
N SER A 170 -0.44 -9.22 -2.11
CA SER A 170 1.02 -9.29 -2.25
C SER A 170 1.73 -9.29 -0.89
N SER A 171 1.51 -10.34 -0.09
CA SER A 171 2.17 -10.59 1.20
C SER A 171 2.40 -12.10 1.39
N HIS A 172 3.15 -12.48 2.42
CA HIS A 172 3.49 -13.89 2.63
C HIS A 172 2.24 -14.72 2.98
N PRO A 173 1.91 -15.81 2.24
CA PRO A 173 0.67 -16.57 2.42
C PRO A 173 0.42 -17.08 3.84
N SER A 174 1.47 -17.48 4.57
CA SER A 174 1.33 -17.97 5.95
C SER A 174 0.79 -16.90 6.92
N LYS A 175 0.96 -15.61 6.59
CA LYS A 175 0.48 -14.49 7.39
C LYS A 175 -1.03 -14.28 7.26
N MET A 176 -1.62 -14.84 6.20
CA MET A 176 -3.03 -14.75 5.86
C MET A 176 -3.76 -16.09 5.98
N ALA A 177 -3.17 -17.07 6.68
CA ALA A 177 -3.75 -18.41 6.84
C ALA A 177 -5.20 -18.35 7.36
N GLY A 178 -6.12 -19.05 6.66
CA GLY A 178 -7.54 -19.11 7.01
C GLY A 178 -8.37 -17.92 6.54
N ILE A 179 -7.77 -16.83 6.03
CA ILE A 179 -8.49 -15.75 5.36
C ILE A 179 -8.81 -16.20 3.94
N LYS A 180 -10.05 -15.97 3.50
CA LYS A 180 -10.45 -16.15 2.10
C LYS A 180 -10.60 -14.78 1.47
N PHE A 181 -10.04 -14.63 0.29
CA PHE A 181 -10.18 -13.43 -0.51
C PHE A 181 -11.01 -13.73 -1.75
N SER A 182 -11.70 -12.71 -2.25
CA SER A 182 -12.44 -12.75 -3.52
C SER A 182 -12.00 -11.59 -4.41
N ASP A 183 -12.19 -11.73 -5.71
CA ASP A 183 -11.90 -10.66 -6.65
C ASP A 183 -12.59 -9.36 -6.24
N GLY A 184 -11.82 -8.29 -6.07
CA GLY A 184 -12.30 -7.03 -5.50
C GLY A 184 -13.29 -6.30 -6.40
N ILE A 185 -13.07 -6.34 -7.72
CA ILE A 185 -13.94 -5.69 -8.71
C ILE A 185 -15.29 -6.40 -8.75
N SER A 186 -15.30 -7.73 -8.84
CA SER A 186 -16.53 -8.51 -8.80
C SER A 186 -17.27 -8.33 -7.47
N LYS A 187 -16.56 -8.30 -6.35
CA LYS A 187 -17.15 -8.14 -5.01
C LYS A 187 -17.79 -6.76 -4.80
N ALA A 188 -17.23 -5.72 -5.41
CA ALA A 188 -17.78 -4.37 -5.34
C ALA A 188 -19.23 -4.28 -5.85
N ALA A 189 -19.64 -5.16 -6.78
CA ALA A 189 -21.01 -5.22 -7.29
C ALA A 189 -22.09 -5.34 -6.20
N GLU A 190 -21.76 -6.05 -5.09
CA GLU A 190 -22.69 -6.23 -3.96
C GLU A 190 -22.96 -4.93 -3.18
N PHE A 191 -22.17 -3.87 -3.41
CA PHE A 191 -22.22 -2.61 -2.68
C PHE A 191 -22.62 -1.40 -3.54
N THR A 192 -22.80 -1.56 -4.85
CA THR A 192 -23.12 -0.45 -5.76
C THR A 192 -24.45 0.21 -5.45
N GLN A 193 -25.41 -0.51 -4.82
CA GLN A 193 -26.68 0.04 -4.37
C GLN A 193 -26.54 1.14 -3.27
N LEU A 194 -25.36 1.25 -2.64
CA LEU A 194 -25.07 2.36 -1.72
C LEU A 194 -25.18 3.71 -2.43
N LYS A 195 -24.87 3.77 -3.73
CA LYS A 195 -25.08 4.97 -4.55
C LYS A 195 -26.53 5.41 -4.59
N ASP A 196 -27.45 4.47 -4.77
CA ASP A 196 -28.89 4.79 -4.82
C ASP A 196 -29.40 5.19 -3.45
N GLN A 197 -28.89 4.56 -2.39
CA GLN A 197 -29.30 4.81 -1.02
C GLN A 197 -28.81 6.17 -0.48
N TYR A 198 -27.56 6.57 -0.80
CA TYR A 198 -26.90 7.74 -0.22
C TYR A 198 -26.62 8.85 -1.23
N GLY A 199 -26.92 8.65 -2.51
CA GLY A 199 -26.71 9.63 -3.58
C GLY A 199 -25.27 9.71 -4.10
N MET A 200 -24.31 9.06 -3.44
CA MET A 200 -22.90 9.01 -3.81
C MET A 200 -22.23 7.76 -3.28
N LEU A 201 -21.08 7.38 -3.88
CA LEU A 201 -20.27 6.24 -3.44
C LEU A 201 -18.77 6.54 -3.67
N ILE A 202 -17.96 6.41 -2.62
CA ILE A 202 -16.52 6.61 -2.66
C ILE A 202 -15.80 5.28 -2.42
N GLY A 203 -14.94 4.89 -3.36
CA GLY A 203 -14.00 3.77 -3.20
C GLY A 203 -12.74 4.24 -2.48
N VAL A 204 -12.28 3.47 -1.50
CA VAL A 204 -10.96 3.58 -0.88
C VAL A 204 -10.24 2.28 -1.19
N THR A 205 -9.48 2.30 -2.26
CA THR A 205 -8.99 1.08 -2.88
C THR A 205 -7.48 0.91 -2.68
N HIS A 206 -7.06 -0.33 -2.57
CA HIS A 206 -5.65 -0.70 -2.65
C HIS A 206 -5.47 -1.70 -3.80
N LEU A 207 -5.93 -1.31 -5.01
CA LEU A 207 -5.96 -2.16 -6.20
C LEU A 207 -4.79 -1.91 -7.16
N GLY A 208 -4.25 -0.69 -7.16
CA GLY A 208 -3.38 -0.19 -8.21
C GLY A 208 -4.17 0.53 -9.32
N VAL A 209 -3.51 1.46 -10.00
CA VAL A 209 -4.18 2.37 -10.95
C VAL A 209 -4.84 1.63 -12.12
N GLU A 210 -4.25 0.53 -12.62
CA GLU A 210 -4.82 -0.24 -13.72
C GLU A 210 -6.16 -0.87 -13.32
N ASP A 211 -6.24 -1.46 -12.12
CA ASP A 211 -7.45 -2.07 -11.59
C ASP A 211 -8.46 -1.05 -11.07
N ASP A 212 -8.02 0.13 -10.63
CA ASP A 212 -8.93 1.24 -10.34
C ASP A 212 -9.65 1.73 -11.61
N VAL A 213 -8.96 1.74 -12.76
CA VAL A 213 -9.56 2.01 -14.08
C VAL A 213 -10.56 0.91 -14.46
N ASN A 214 -10.21 -0.36 -14.26
CA ASN A 214 -11.11 -1.49 -14.50
C ASN A 214 -12.36 -1.43 -13.61
N LEU A 215 -12.19 -1.06 -12.33
CA LEU A 215 -13.29 -0.85 -11.38
C LEU A 215 -14.23 0.27 -11.87
N ALA A 216 -13.70 1.40 -12.32
CA ALA A 216 -14.47 2.52 -12.84
C ALA A 216 -15.27 2.15 -14.12
N HIS A 217 -14.68 1.35 -15.02
CA HIS A 217 -15.36 0.86 -16.21
C HIS A 217 -16.47 -0.14 -15.88
N THR A 218 -16.22 -1.02 -14.90
CA THR A 218 -17.17 -2.08 -14.50
C THR A 218 -18.30 -1.53 -13.63
N HIS A 219 -17.99 -0.58 -12.75
CA HIS A 219 -18.93 -0.02 -11.77
C HIS A 219 -18.96 1.51 -11.80
N PRO A 220 -19.61 2.12 -12.80
CA PRO A 220 -19.74 3.60 -12.91
C PRO A 220 -20.62 4.22 -11.82
N GLN A 221 -21.07 3.44 -10.85
CA GLN A 221 -21.78 3.92 -9.66
C GLN A 221 -20.86 4.64 -8.68
N PHE A 222 -19.55 4.39 -8.72
CA PHE A 222 -18.59 5.19 -7.97
C PHE A 222 -18.54 6.63 -8.50
N ASP A 223 -18.40 7.61 -7.63
CA ASP A 223 -18.12 9.00 -8.00
C ASP A 223 -16.62 9.28 -7.93
N LEU A 224 -15.96 8.68 -6.94
CA LEU A 224 -14.56 8.92 -6.61
C LEU A 224 -13.92 7.61 -6.16
N ILE A 225 -12.71 7.36 -6.64
CA ILE A 225 -11.82 6.29 -6.18
C ILE A 225 -10.55 6.96 -5.64
N LEU A 226 -10.24 6.70 -4.38
CA LEU A 226 -8.99 7.05 -3.72
C LEU A 226 -8.14 5.78 -3.70
N GLY A 227 -7.17 5.69 -4.63
CA GLY A 227 -6.40 4.48 -4.89
C GLY A 227 -5.08 4.40 -4.13
N GLY A 228 -4.45 3.21 -4.16
CA GLY A 228 -3.14 2.88 -3.61
C GLY A 228 -2.46 1.76 -4.38
N HIS A 229 -1.47 1.09 -3.77
CA HIS A 229 -0.72 -0.07 -4.24
C HIS A 229 0.32 0.19 -5.34
N SER A 230 -0.04 0.81 -6.44
CA SER A 230 0.90 1.06 -7.56
C SER A 230 1.87 2.22 -7.35
N HIS A 231 1.77 2.94 -6.21
CA HIS A 231 2.58 4.11 -5.89
C HIS A 231 2.52 5.24 -6.95
N THR A 232 1.48 5.24 -7.75
CA THR A 232 1.34 6.19 -8.85
C THR A 232 1.06 7.59 -8.32
N LEU A 233 1.80 8.58 -8.81
CA LEU A 233 1.50 9.98 -8.55
C LEU A 233 0.59 10.51 -9.67
N ILE A 234 -0.70 10.60 -9.39
CA ILE A 234 -1.69 11.16 -10.33
C ILE A 234 -1.72 12.68 -10.13
N ASP A 235 -0.96 13.40 -10.93
CA ASP A 235 -0.81 14.87 -10.82
C ASP A 235 -2.06 15.63 -11.29
N LYS A 236 -2.88 15.01 -12.13
CA LYS A 236 -4.18 15.49 -12.59
C LYS A 236 -5.20 14.41 -12.44
N PRO A 237 -6.40 14.70 -11.87
CA PRO A 237 -7.45 13.70 -11.73
C PRO A 237 -7.68 12.93 -13.02
N MET A 238 -7.62 11.60 -12.95
CA MET A 238 -8.06 10.73 -14.03
C MET A 238 -9.58 10.63 -13.97
N VAL A 239 -10.23 10.62 -15.11
CA VAL A 239 -11.69 10.42 -15.18
C VAL A 239 -11.97 9.31 -16.19
N GLU A 240 -12.46 8.19 -15.69
CA GLU A 240 -12.78 7.01 -16.47
C GLU A 240 -14.24 6.65 -16.28
N ASN A 241 -14.99 6.57 -17.38
CA ASN A 241 -16.43 6.28 -17.37
C ASN A 241 -17.27 7.13 -16.39
N GLY A 242 -16.85 8.41 -16.17
CA GLY A 242 -17.48 9.36 -15.25
C GLY A 242 -17.04 9.24 -13.79
N VAL A 243 -16.15 8.30 -13.46
CA VAL A 243 -15.56 8.11 -12.13
C VAL A 243 -14.23 8.85 -12.04
N THR A 244 -14.03 9.64 -10.99
CA THR A 244 -12.75 10.29 -10.71
C THR A 244 -11.82 9.35 -9.96
N ILE A 245 -10.58 9.16 -10.43
CA ILE A 245 -9.55 8.31 -9.82
C ILE A 245 -8.38 9.18 -9.39
N LEU A 246 -7.94 9.02 -8.13
CA LEU A 246 -6.87 9.80 -7.50
C LEU A 246 -5.91 8.86 -6.77
N GLN A 247 -4.60 9.18 -6.82
CA GLN A 247 -3.57 8.52 -6.02
C GLN A 247 -2.44 9.50 -5.72
N ALA A 248 -1.89 9.50 -4.50
CA ALA A 248 -0.94 10.50 -4.00
C ALA A 248 0.52 10.03 -3.97
N GLY A 249 0.89 9.07 -4.83
CA GLY A 249 2.24 8.50 -4.85
C GLY A 249 2.48 7.57 -3.67
N SER A 250 3.60 7.72 -2.96
CA SER A 250 3.93 6.85 -1.82
C SER A 250 4.84 7.53 -0.80
N ASN A 251 5.09 6.84 0.33
CA ASN A 251 6.03 7.24 1.37
C ASN A 251 5.72 8.60 2.00
N LEU A 252 4.44 8.99 2.00
CA LEU A 252 3.98 10.26 2.57
C LEU A 252 4.76 11.47 2.04
N ARG A 253 5.17 11.44 0.76
CA ARG A 253 5.81 12.58 0.09
C ARG A 253 4.80 13.62 -0.33
N TYR A 254 3.61 13.16 -0.68
CA TYR A 254 2.48 13.98 -1.09
C TYR A 254 1.25 13.63 -0.27
N VAL A 255 0.30 14.53 -0.26
CA VAL A 255 -1.09 14.33 0.17
C VAL A 255 -2.00 14.95 -0.89
N GLY A 256 -3.02 14.22 -1.29
CA GLY A 256 -4.07 14.78 -2.14
C GLY A 256 -5.06 15.56 -1.27
N LYS A 257 -5.43 16.75 -1.73
CA LYS A 257 -6.48 17.57 -1.15
C LYS A 257 -7.65 17.62 -2.12
N THR A 258 -8.60 16.74 -1.93
CA THR A 258 -9.83 16.67 -2.71
C THR A 258 -10.90 17.54 -2.07
N THR A 259 -11.59 18.32 -2.87
CA THR A 259 -12.79 19.06 -2.46
C THR A 259 -13.99 18.51 -3.22
N LEU A 260 -14.99 18.08 -2.47
CA LEU A 260 -16.29 17.67 -3.00
C LEU A 260 -17.27 18.82 -2.77
N ASP A 261 -17.83 19.35 -3.87
CA ASP A 261 -18.99 20.25 -3.81
C ASP A 261 -20.24 19.39 -3.96
N ILE A 262 -21.09 19.39 -2.93
CA ILE A 262 -22.28 18.52 -2.82
C ILE A 262 -23.53 19.39 -2.79
N ARG A 263 -24.52 19.02 -3.61
CA ARG A 263 -25.84 19.68 -3.63
C ARG A 263 -26.93 18.60 -3.69
N ASN A 264 -27.93 18.74 -2.83
CA ASN A 264 -29.04 17.79 -2.76
C ASN A 264 -28.61 16.33 -2.63
N GLY A 265 -27.55 16.05 -1.81
CA GLY A 265 -27.02 14.72 -1.58
C GLY A 265 -26.25 14.11 -2.76
N LYS A 266 -25.88 14.91 -3.76
CA LYS A 266 -25.09 14.45 -4.93
C LYS A 266 -23.83 15.29 -5.09
N ILE A 267 -22.74 14.65 -5.44
CA ILE A 267 -21.51 15.33 -5.82
C ILE A 267 -21.74 16.01 -7.18
N ILE A 268 -21.57 17.33 -7.22
CA ILE A 268 -21.70 18.14 -8.44
C ILE A 268 -20.35 18.58 -9.01
N ARG A 269 -19.29 18.49 -8.19
CA ARG A 269 -17.93 18.81 -8.61
C ARG A 269 -16.93 18.11 -7.69
N ILE A 270 -15.89 17.56 -8.30
CA ILE A 270 -14.68 17.06 -7.63
C ILE A 270 -13.51 17.89 -8.13
N SER A 271 -12.69 18.37 -7.21
CA SER A 271 -11.39 18.99 -7.54
C SER A 271 -10.33 18.47 -6.60
N ASP A 272 -9.16 18.19 -7.13
CA ASP A 272 -8.02 17.70 -6.36
C ASP A 272 -6.77 18.53 -6.60
N THR A 273 -5.89 18.53 -5.62
CA THR A 273 -4.58 19.18 -5.68
C THR A 273 -3.59 18.36 -4.86
N LEU A 274 -2.54 17.89 -5.48
CA LEU A 274 -1.43 17.27 -4.79
C LEU A 274 -0.58 18.33 -4.08
N ILE A 275 -0.32 18.09 -2.80
CA ILE A 275 0.52 18.94 -1.96
C ILE A 275 1.77 18.16 -1.58
N ALA A 276 2.93 18.62 -2.04
CA ALA A 276 4.21 18.05 -1.62
C ALA A 276 4.48 18.41 -0.16
N LEU A 277 4.41 17.43 0.74
CA LEU A 277 4.55 17.69 2.18
C LEU A 277 5.91 18.28 2.53
N ASN A 278 6.98 17.92 1.80
CA ASN A 278 8.31 18.48 2.03
C ASN A 278 8.39 19.98 1.73
N SER A 279 7.49 20.54 0.92
CA SER A 279 7.44 21.98 0.64
C SER A 279 6.80 22.80 1.77
N LEU A 280 6.07 22.14 2.67
CA LEU A 280 5.43 22.81 3.80
C LEU A 280 6.46 23.15 4.87
N LYS A 281 6.42 24.43 5.31
CA LYS A 281 7.34 24.95 6.36
C LYS A 281 6.83 24.68 7.77
N ASN A 282 5.52 24.69 7.96
CA ASN A 282 4.90 24.58 9.27
C ASN A 282 4.57 23.12 9.61
N GLU A 283 4.68 22.80 10.89
CA GLU A 283 4.45 21.49 11.46
C GLU A 283 3.62 21.59 12.73
N ASN A 284 2.86 20.55 13.06
CA ASN A 284 2.23 20.42 14.36
C ASN A 284 3.31 20.06 15.40
N PRO A 285 3.58 20.93 16.39
CA PRO A 285 4.71 20.74 17.30
C PRO A 285 4.55 19.53 18.23
N GLY A 286 3.32 19.17 18.59
CA GLY A 286 3.05 18.00 19.42
C GLY A 286 3.37 16.70 18.71
N ILE A 287 2.99 16.61 17.44
CA ILE A 287 3.29 15.43 16.60
C ILE A 287 4.77 15.38 16.25
N ARG A 288 5.43 16.52 15.95
CA ARG A 288 6.88 16.57 15.74
C ARG A 288 7.65 16.02 16.94
N LYS A 289 7.32 16.49 18.15
CA LYS A 289 7.96 15.99 19.39
C LYS A 289 7.75 14.48 19.56
N ARG A 290 6.60 13.96 19.20
CA ARG A 290 6.30 12.52 19.27
C ARG A 290 7.13 11.72 18.27
N ILE A 291 7.25 12.19 17.02
CA ILE A 291 8.11 11.60 16.00
C ILE A 291 9.56 11.57 16.44
N GLU A 292 10.08 12.67 17.03
CA GLU A 292 11.44 12.73 17.58
C GLU A 292 11.65 11.68 18.67
N THR A 293 10.64 11.44 19.51
CA THR A 293 10.71 10.39 20.55
C THR A 293 10.86 9.01 19.93
N TYR A 294 10.10 8.69 18.85
CA TYR A 294 10.19 7.41 18.16
C TYR A 294 11.52 7.27 17.39
N ASN A 295 12.04 8.35 16.83
CA ASN A 295 13.32 8.35 16.10
C ASN A 295 14.56 8.23 17.02
N LYS A 296 14.43 8.45 18.35
CA LYS A 296 15.51 8.28 19.32
C LYS A 296 15.72 6.81 19.67
N ASN A 297 16.38 6.09 18.78
CA ASN A 297 16.81 4.70 19.01
C ASN A 297 18.27 4.55 18.61
N GLU A 298 19.16 4.51 19.62
CA GLU A 298 20.62 4.42 19.43
C GLU A 298 21.05 3.12 18.73
N GLU A 299 20.27 2.03 18.88
CA GLU A 299 20.55 0.76 18.22
C GLU A 299 20.58 0.93 16.69
N PHE A 300 19.64 1.69 16.16
CA PHE A 300 19.56 1.91 14.71
C PHE A 300 20.66 2.81 14.15
N ALA A 301 21.36 3.56 14.99
CA ALA A 301 22.49 4.40 14.59
C ALA A 301 23.82 3.63 14.50
N LYS A 302 23.86 2.35 14.90
CA LYS A 302 25.07 1.53 14.83
C LYS A 302 25.50 1.33 13.38
N VAL A 303 26.75 1.68 13.08
CA VAL A 303 27.39 1.48 11.78
C VAL A 303 27.70 -0.02 11.61
N VAL A 304 27.38 -0.57 10.46
CA VAL A 304 27.62 -1.97 10.11
C VAL A 304 28.61 -2.13 8.95
N GLY A 305 28.89 -1.06 8.21
CA GLY A 305 29.84 -1.00 7.11
C GLY A 305 29.84 0.38 6.47
N SER A 306 30.50 0.55 5.34
CA SER A 306 30.48 1.78 4.56
C SER A 306 30.46 1.49 3.06
N ALA A 307 30.04 2.49 2.28
CA ALA A 307 30.14 2.48 0.82
C ALA A 307 31.15 3.55 0.36
N SER A 308 32.17 3.16 -0.39
CA SER A 308 33.16 4.10 -0.95
C SER A 308 32.57 5.01 -2.02
N ARG A 309 31.48 4.59 -2.64
CA ARG A 309 30.67 5.34 -3.60
C ARG A 309 29.20 5.12 -3.36
N PRO A 310 28.30 6.05 -3.75
CA PRO A 310 26.88 5.79 -3.66
C PRO A 310 26.48 4.59 -4.53
N LEU A 311 25.51 3.81 -4.06
CA LEU A 311 24.81 2.79 -4.84
C LEU A 311 23.52 3.39 -5.38
N GLU A 312 23.26 3.21 -6.67
CA GLU A 312 22.12 3.81 -7.36
C GLU A 312 21.28 2.75 -8.08
N GLY A 313 20.00 2.76 -7.80
CA GLY A 313 19.03 1.90 -8.49
C GLY A 313 19.07 0.43 -8.08
N VAL A 314 18.17 -0.32 -8.71
CA VAL A 314 17.87 -1.72 -8.36
C VAL A 314 19.04 -2.65 -8.70
N ASP A 315 19.78 -2.39 -9.79
CA ASP A 315 20.85 -3.27 -10.26
C ASP A 315 22.01 -3.32 -9.24
N GLU A 316 22.44 -2.17 -8.74
CA GLU A 316 23.58 -2.09 -7.80
C GLU A 316 23.17 -2.57 -6.40
N ILE A 317 22.02 -2.07 -5.90
CA ILE A 317 21.54 -2.40 -4.55
C ILE A 317 21.09 -3.87 -4.46
N GLY A 318 20.38 -4.36 -5.46
CA GLY A 318 19.97 -5.77 -5.50
C GLY A 318 21.14 -6.73 -5.68
N SER A 319 22.20 -6.30 -6.40
CA SER A 319 23.45 -7.08 -6.47
C SER A 319 24.14 -7.18 -5.11
N LEU A 320 24.17 -6.10 -4.32
CA LEU A 320 24.67 -6.11 -2.94
C LEU A 320 23.85 -7.11 -2.09
N MET A 321 22.52 -7.04 -2.15
CA MET A 321 21.65 -7.94 -1.38
C MET A 321 21.85 -9.40 -1.77
N ALA A 322 21.93 -9.70 -3.08
CA ALA A 322 22.17 -11.05 -3.57
C ALA A 322 23.56 -11.57 -3.18
N ASP A 323 24.61 -10.74 -3.23
CA ASP A 323 25.97 -11.13 -2.78
C ASP A 323 25.97 -11.45 -1.29
N ALA A 324 25.29 -10.63 -0.49
CA ALA A 324 25.19 -10.82 0.96
C ALA A 324 24.51 -12.17 1.31
N VAL A 325 23.42 -12.49 0.65
CA VAL A 325 22.72 -13.77 0.84
C VAL A 325 23.58 -14.93 0.38
N ARG A 326 24.17 -14.87 -0.84
CA ARG A 326 25.01 -15.93 -1.38
C ARG A 326 26.20 -16.26 -0.49
N GLU A 327 26.93 -15.24 -0.05
CA GLU A 327 28.15 -15.43 0.75
C GLU A 327 27.81 -15.96 2.15
N THR A 328 26.81 -15.37 2.81
CA THR A 328 26.43 -15.76 4.18
C THR A 328 25.88 -17.18 4.23
N CYS A 329 25.01 -17.55 3.30
CA CYS A 329 24.42 -18.90 3.21
C CYS A 329 25.34 -19.90 2.50
N LYS A 330 26.49 -19.45 1.93
CA LYS A 330 27.48 -20.29 1.24
C LYS A 330 26.86 -21.10 0.09
N THR A 331 26.05 -20.47 -0.73
CA THR A 331 25.40 -21.08 -1.89
C THR A 331 26.12 -20.77 -3.19
N ASP A 332 25.84 -21.56 -4.24
CA ASP A 332 26.39 -21.30 -5.58
C ASP A 332 25.84 -20.00 -6.16
N ILE A 333 24.54 -19.79 -5.97
CA ILE A 333 23.76 -18.68 -6.54
C ILE A 333 22.85 -18.09 -5.44
N ALA A 334 22.56 -16.80 -5.54
CA ALA A 334 21.46 -16.20 -4.81
C ALA A 334 20.66 -15.26 -5.72
N VAL A 335 19.38 -15.06 -5.39
CA VAL A 335 18.48 -14.16 -6.10
C VAL A 335 17.73 -13.23 -5.13
N GLN A 336 17.52 -12.00 -5.57
CA GLN A 336 16.78 -10.96 -4.84
C GLN A 336 15.75 -10.35 -5.78
N ASN A 337 14.48 -10.35 -5.39
CA ASN A 337 13.42 -9.73 -6.17
C ASN A 337 13.39 -8.20 -5.99
N ARG A 338 12.96 -7.50 -7.03
CA ARG A 338 12.85 -6.03 -7.06
C ARG A 338 11.94 -5.49 -5.94
N GLY A 339 10.80 -6.13 -5.71
CA GLY A 339 9.86 -5.74 -4.65
C GLY A 339 10.45 -5.80 -3.23
N GLY A 340 11.46 -6.63 -3.00
CA GLY A 340 12.21 -6.72 -1.76
C GLY A 340 13.24 -5.61 -1.54
N ILE A 341 13.51 -4.74 -2.54
CA ILE A 341 14.49 -3.65 -2.50
C ILE A 341 13.76 -2.34 -2.24
N ARG A 342 13.74 -1.85 -1.00
CA ARG A 342 12.88 -0.71 -0.60
C ARG A 342 13.58 0.64 -0.59
N LEU A 343 14.89 0.70 -0.93
CA LEU A 343 15.64 1.94 -1.16
C LEU A 343 16.01 2.08 -2.63
N GLN A 344 15.98 3.32 -3.14
CA GLN A 344 16.39 3.64 -4.51
C GLN A 344 17.87 4.03 -4.59
N SER A 345 18.47 4.43 -3.46
CA SER A 345 19.90 4.74 -3.36
C SER A 345 20.43 4.53 -1.94
N ILE A 346 21.71 4.27 -1.83
CA ILE A 346 22.50 4.27 -0.59
C ILE A 346 23.63 5.26 -0.78
N SER A 347 23.73 6.26 0.09
CA SER A 347 24.78 7.29 0.01
C SER A 347 26.16 6.71 0.27
N ALA A 348 27.21 7.34 -0.28
CA ALA A 348 28.57 7.05 0.14
C ALA A 348 28.78 7.41 1.62
N GLY A 349 29.66 6.66 2.31
CA GLY A 349 29.93 6.80 3.73
C GLY A 349 29.33 5.66 4.56
N ASP A 350 29.10 5.93 5.84
CA ASP A 350 28.63 4.94 6.81
C ASP A 350 27.25 4.39 6.46
N ILE A 351 27.10 3.06 6.56
CA ILE A 351 25.84 2.33 6.45
C ILE A 351 25.46 1.88 7.85
N THR A 352 24.28 2.29 8.30
CA THR A 352 23.78 1.97 9.65
C THR A 352 22.77 0.82 9.63
N LEU A 353 22.46 0.26 10.81
CA LEU A 353 21.35 -0.70 10.96
C LEU A 353 20.02 -0.11 10.48
N LYS A 354 19.82 1.21 10.67
CA LYS A 354 18.62 1.90 10.15
C LYS A 354 18.53 1.80 8.63
N ASP A 355 19.64 1.92 7.92
CA ASP A 355 19.67 1.86 6.45
C ASP A 355 19.39 0.44 5.97
N ILE A 356 19.93 -0.58 6.65
CA ILE A 356 19.65 -1.99 6.33
C ILE A 356 18.16 -2.30 6.47
N TYR A 357 17.54 -1.95 7.60
CA TYR A 357 16.12 -2.21 7.81
C TYR A 357 15.18 -1.30 7.00
N LYS A 358 15.68 -0.18 6.47
CA LYS A 358 14.96 0.59 5.44
C LYS A 358 15.06 -0.06 4.06
N LEU A 359 16.20 -0.69 3.77
CA LEU A 359 16.43 -1.40 2.53
C LEU A 359 15.63 -2.70 2.48
N ASP A 360 15.66 -3.47 3.56
CA ASP A 360 14.98 -4.76 3.73
C ASP A 360 14.11 -4.76 5.01
N PRO A 361 12.94 -4.14 4.99
CA PRO A 361 12.05 -4.09 6.14
C PRO A 361 11.31 -5.41 6.40
N PHE A 362 11.30 -6.34 5.44
CA PHE A 362 10.61 -7.62 5.55
C PHE A 362 11.39 -8.60 6.42
N ASN A 363 12.71 -8.52 6.39
CA ASN A 363 13.59 -9.42 7.16
C ASN A 363 13.19 -10.89 6.99
N ASN A 364 12.93 -11.29 5.74
CA ASN A 364 12.43 -12.63 5.42
C ASN A 364 13.47 -13.71 5.74
N PRO A 365 13.08 -14.89 6.26
CA PRO A 365 13.94 -16.06 6.28
C PRO A 365 14.48 -16.37 4.88
N VAL A 366 15.71 -16.86 4.80
CA VAL A 366 16.31 -17.36 3.55
C VAL A 366 15.94 -18.82 3.36
N THR A 367 15.53 -19.18 2.14
CA THR A 367 15.27 -20.56 1.73
C THR A 367 16.25 -20.94 0.63
N VAL A 368 16.82 -22.14 0.71
CA VAL A 368 17.81 -22.67 -0.25
C VAL A 368 17.18 -23.82 -1.03
N PHE A 369 17.19 -23.72 -2.35
CA PHE A 369 16.76 -24.76 -3.28
C PHE A 369 17.95 -25.41 -3.98
N GLN A 370 17.78 -26.67 -4.43
CA GLN A 370 18.72 -27.39 -5.30
C GLN A 370 18.14 -27.41 -6.71
N LEU A 371 18.55 -26.47 -7.56
CA LEU A 371 17.94 -26.24 -8.88
C LEU A 371 18.90 -26.60 -10.03
N THR A 372 18.34 -27.20 -11.07
CA THR A 372 19.00 -27.35 -12.37
C THR A 372 19.02 -26.00 -13.12
N PRO A 373 19.86 -25.83 -14.14
CA PRO A 373 19.83 -24.62 -14.98
C PRO A 373 18.47 -24.33 -15.62
N ASP A 374 17.67 -25.38 -15.93
CA ASP A 374 16.33 -25.20 -16.50
C ASP A 374 15.32 -24.72 -15.44
N GLU A 375 15.38 -25.24 -14.22
CA GLU A 375 14.60 -24.77 -13.09
C GLU A 375 14.94 -23.31 -12.72
N ILE A 376 16.23 -22.93 -12.77
CA ILE A 376 16.67 -21.52 -12.61
C ILE A 376 16.09 -20.65 -13.73
N ARG A 377 16.09 -21.14 -14.97
CA ARG A 377 15.52 -20.45 -16.13
C ARG A 377 14.02 -20.19 -15.95
N SER A 378 13.29 -21.20 -15.47
CA SER A 378 11.86 -21.09 -15.13
C SER A 378 11.63 -19.98 -14.09
N LEU A 379 12.41 -19.92 -13.01
CA LEU A 379 12.35 -18.87 -11.99
C LEU A 379 12.58 -17.46 -12.57
N LEU A 380 13.63 -17.29 -13.38
CA LEU A 380 13.96 -16.00 -14.00
C LEU A 380 12.86 -15.52 -14.96
N CYS A 381 12.32 -16.44 -15.77
CA CYS A 381 11.24 -16.14 -16.70
C CYS A 381 9.93 -15.80 -15.99
N TYR A 382 9.64 -16.47 -14.87
CA TYR A 382 8.47 -16.12 -14.06
C TYR A 382 8.57 -14.70 -13.50
N GLY A 383 9.70 -14.34 -12.87
CA GLY A 383 9.91 -12.98 -12.35
C GLY A 383 9.82 -11.91 -13.43
N TYR A 384 10.39 -12.18 -14.62
CA TYR A 384 10.34 -11.25 -15.76
C TYR A 384 8.89 -10.99 -16.22
N LYS A 385 8.07 -12.04 -16.31
CA LYS A 385 6.66 -11.92 -16.66
C LYS A 385 5.87 -11.16 -15.61
N LEU A 386 6.13 -11.46 -14.33
CA LEU A 386 5.43 -10.85 -13.19
C LEU A 386 5.60 -9.32 -13.15
N GLU A 387 6.85 -8.86 -13.27
CA GLU A 387 7.21 -7.44 -13.18
C GLU A 387 7.20 -6.71 -14.53
N LYS A 388 6.84 -7.41 -15.63
CA LYS A 388 6.94 -6.87 -16.99
C LYS A 388 8.33 -6.26 -17.27
N GLY A 389 9.39 -6.91 -16.78
CA GLY A 389 10.78 -6.45 -16.85
C GLY A 389 11.72 -7.27 -15.98
N ILE A 390 12.97 -6.82 -15.84
CA ILE A 390 13.94 -7.47 -14.94
C ILE A 390 13.46 -7.30 -13.49
N ASP A 391 13.12 -8.41 -12.87
CA ASP A 391 12.77 -8.50 -11.46
C ASP A 391 13.94 -8.98 -10.60
N LEU A 392 14.51 -10.15 -10.95
CA LEU A 392 15.46 -10.82 -10.10
C LEU A 392 16.89 -10.29 -10.30
N GLN A 393 17.45 -9.70 -9.25
CA GLN A 393 18.89 -9.43 -9.16
C GLN A 393 19.61 -10.68 -8.65
N VAL A 394 20.82 -10.92 -9.12
CA VAL A 394 21.48 -12.22 -8.93
C VAL A 394 22.92 -12.10 -8.44
N SER A 395 23.38 -13.15 -7.76
CA SER A 395 24.78 -13.38 -7.41
C SER A 395 25.20 -14.80 -7.80
N GLY A 396 26.47 -14.98 -8.18
CA GLY A 396 27.02 -16.28 -8.62
C GLY A 396 26.66 -16.63 -10.07
N MET A 397 25.90 -15.79 -10.77
CA MET A 397 25.61 -15.92 -12.20
C MET A 397 25.33 -14.56 -12.84
N ILE A 398 25.25 -14.56 -14.18
CA ILE A 398 24.77 -13.45 -15.01
C ILE A 398 23.70 -14.02 -15.93
N TYR A 399 22.63 -13.26 -16.21
CA TYR A 399 21.63 -13.72 -17.15
C TYR A 399 21.13 -12.65 -18.12
N ARG A 400 20.61 -13.11 -19.24
CA ARG A 400 20.00 -12.28 -20.28
C ARG A 400 18.66 -12.88 -20.69
N ILE A 401 17.58 -12.13 -20.53
CA ILE A 401 16.24 -12.52 -21.02
C ILE A 401 16.15 -12.24 -22.52
N LYS A 402 15.59 -13.20 -23.26
CA LYS A 402 15.07 -12.99 -24.62
C LYS A 402 13.58 -12.77 -24.54
N ASP A 403 13.15 -11.55 -24.85
CA ASP A 403 11.75 -11.14 -24.86
C ASP A 403 11.19 -11.16 -26.28
N ASN A 404 9.95 -11.59 -26.43
CA ASN A 404 9.23 -11.55 -27.71
C ASN A 404 8.51 -10.21 -27.96
N GLY A 405 8.81 -9.16 -27.19
CA GLY A 405 8.20 -7.83 -27.30
C GLY A 405 6.86 -7.67 -26.59
N ARG A 406 6.47 -8.63 -25.71
CA ARG A 406 5.22 -8.62 -24.95
C ARG A 406 5.44 -8.91 -23.46
N PHE A 407 6.63 -8.67 -22.94
CA PHE A 407 7.05 -9.07 -21.59
C PHE A 407 6.90 -10.57 -21.32
N GLN A 408 7.07 -11.38 -22.36
CA GLN A 408 7.10 -12.84 -22.26
C GLN A 408 8.52 -13.32 -22.47
N CYS A 409 9.00 -14.11 -21.51
CA CYS A 409 10.33 -14.71 -21.61
C CYS A 409 10.30 -15.90 -22.56
N ASP A 410 10.87 -15.75 -23.77
CA ASP A 410 11.10 -16.88 -24.67
C ASP A 410 12.20 -17.81 -24.16
N SER A 411 13.25 -17.23 -23.58
CA SER A 411 14.33 -17.96 -22.91
C SER A 411 15.17 -17.02 -22.07
N ALA A 412 15.92 -17.59 -21.10
CA ALA A 412 16.96 -16.89 -20.38
C ALA A 412 18.34 -17.57 -20.63
N GLU A 413 19.28 -16.82 -21.14
CA GLU A 413 20.69 -17.26 -21.25
C GLU A 413 21.35 -17.02 -19.90
N ILE A 414 21.95 -18.08 -19.32
CA ILE A 414 22.58 -18.03 -17.99
C ILE A 414 24.05 -18.42 -18.12
N THR A 415 24.93 -17.60 -17.57
CA THR A 415 26.37 -17.88 -17.48
C THR A 415 26.84 -17.73 -16.04
N GLY A 416 27.84 -18.51 -15.70
CA GLY A 416 28.60 -18.31 -14.47
C GLY A 416 29.43 -17.01 -14.50
N PRO A 417 30.07 -16.66 -13.37
CA PRO A 417 30.96 -15.49 -13.29
C PRO A 417 32.16 -15.54 -14.26
N ASP A 418 32.52 -16.75 -14.69
CA ASP A 418 33.60 -16.99 -15.69
C ASP A 418 33.11 -16.81 -17.15
N GLY A 419 31.86 -16.43 -17.36
CA GLY A 419 31.26 -16.24 -18.68
C GLY A 419 30.87 -17.54 -19.41
N LYS A 420 31.03 -18.71 -18.79
CA LYS A 420 30.62 -19.99 -19.37
C LYS A 420 29.17 -20.34 -18.99
N PRO A 421 28.44 -21.04 -19.87
CA PRO A 421 27.16 -21.60 -19.53
C PRO A 421 27.20 -22.46 -18.26
N LEU A 422 26.15 -22.48 -17.47
CA LEU A 422 26.04 -23.41 -16.35
C LEU A 422 26.02 -24.85 -16.85
N ASP A 423 26.63 -25.78 -16.10
CA ASP A 423 26.64 -27.21 -16.42
C ASP A 423 25.22 -27.78 -16.32
N PRO A 424 24.61 -28.25 -17.43
CA PRO A 424 23.23 -28.75 -17.45
C PRO A 424 23.01 -30.01 -16.61
N SER A 425 24.10 -30.74 -16.28
CA SER A 425 24.05 -31.97 -15.50
C SER A 425 24.10 -31.72 -13.98
N ARG A 426 24.46 -30.49 -13.56
CA ARG A 426 24.65 -30.12 -12.15
C ARG A 426 23.40 -29.44 -11.59
N LYS A 427 23.08 -29.74 -10.32
CA LYS A 427 22.20 -28.90 -9.50
C LYS A 427 23.05 -27.87 -8.75
N TYR A 428 22.50 -26.66 -8.67
CA TYR A 428 23.11 -25.52 -7.99
C TYR A 428 22.31 -25.20 -6.74
N SER A 429 22.99 -24.90 -5.64
CA SER A 429 22.33 -24.34 -4.47
C SER A 429 21.97 -22.88 -4.75
N VAL A 430 20.68 -22.57 -4.70
CA VAL A 430 20.12 -21.23 -4.98
C VAL A 430 19.43 -20.70 -3.75
N ALA A 431 19.97 -19.65 -3.15
CA ALA A 431 19.38 -18.97 -2.00
C ALA A 431 18.46 -17.82 -2.44
N MET A 432 17.34 -17.68 -1.75
CA MET A 432 16.35 -16.61 -1.97
C MET A 432 15.56 -16.33 -0.70
N SER A 433 14.86 -15.20 -0.65
CA SER A 433 13.89 -15.01 0.43
C SER A 433 12.81 -16.10 0.37
N ASN A 434 12.31 -16.53 1.52
CA ASN A 434 11.22 -17.52 1.55
C ASN A 434 9.95 -16.98 0.85
N TYR A 435 9.78 -15.64 0.78
CA TYR A 435 8.72 -15.03 0.00
C TYR A 435 8.78 -15.47 -1.48
N ILE A 436 9.96 -15.33 -2.13
CA ILE A 436 10.16 -15.80 -3.51
C ILE A 436 9.86 -17.31 -3.59
N GLY A 437 10.43 -18.09 -2.65
CA GLY A 437 10.30 -19.54 -2.64
C GLY A 437 8.86 -20.06 -2.54
N VAL A 438 7.94 -19.25 -1.97
CA VAL A 438 6.53 -19.65 -1.75
C VAL A 438 5.57 -19.00 -2.76
N THR A 439 5.88 -17.77 -3.23
CA THR A 439 4.94 -17.02 -4.08
C THR A 439 5.23 -17.14 -5.56
N TYR A 440 6.51 -17.34 -5.96
CA TYR A 440 6.86 -17.48 -7.37
C TYR A 440 6.54 -18.87 -7.88
N LYS A 441 5.89 -18.92 -9.05
CA LYS A 441 5.54 -20.18 -9.72
C LYS A 441 6.65 -20.56 -10.69
N PHE A 442 7.57 -21.41 -10.25
CA PHE A 442 8.66 -21.93 -11.08
C PHE A 442 8.82 -23.44 -10.90
N ASP A 443 9.39 -24.09 -11.90
CA ASP A 443 9.64 -25.53 -11.86
C ASP A 443 10.73 -25.85 -10.83
N HIS A 444 10.49 -26.82 -9.97
CA HIS A 444 11.49 -27.40 -9.07
C HIS A 444 11.10 -28.80 -8.64
N THR A 445 12.10 -29.68 -8.56
CA THR A 445 11.91 -31.09 -8.22
C THR A 445 11.95 -31.37 -6.71
N LEU A 446 12.63 -30.52 -5.96
CA LEU A 446 12.78 -30.66 -4.50
C LEU A 446 12.29 -29.38 -3.81
N PRO A 447 11.65 -29.51 -2.65
CA PRO A 447 11.29 -28.34 -1.86
C PRO A 447 12.54 -27.59 -1.39
N GLY A 448 12.39 -26.29 -1.15
CA GLY A 448 13.40 -25.49 -0.49
C GLY A 448 13.58 -25.86 0.97
N THR A 449 14.74 -25.59 1.51
CA THR A 449 15.06 -25.75 2.94
C THR A 449 15.39 -24.39 3.52
N ASP A 450 14.76 -24.03 4.62
CA ASP A 450 15.04 -22.75 5.28
C ASP A 450 16.45 -22.77 5.89
N ASP A 451 17.18 -21.67 5.67
CA ASP A 451 18.45 -21.38 6.33
C ASP A 451 18.19 -20.72 7.70
N ARG A 452 19.25 -20.68 8.52
CA ARG A 452 19.17 -20.04 9.84
C ARG A 452 19.17 -18.51 9.81
N TYR A 453 19.45 -17.93 8.67
CA TYR A 453 19.57 -16.48 8.49
C TYR A 453 18.33 -15.87 7.85
N THR A 454 18.10 -14.60 8.17
CA THR A 454 17.19 -13.73 7.42
C THR A 454 17.99 -12.90 6.40
N THR A 455 17.28 -12.32 5.44
CA THR A 455 17.89 -11.48 4.39
C THR A 455 18.59 -10.25 4.96
N ALA A 456 18.03 -9.59 5.98
CA ALA A 456 18.68 -8.46 6.65
C ALA A 456 19.91 -8.89 7.48
N GLU A 457 19.86 -10.06 8.15
CA GLU A 457 21.02 -10.60 8.87
C GLU A 457 22.17 -10.93 7.91
N CYS A 458 21.86 -11.45 6.72
CA CYS A 458 22.86 -11.65 5.67
C CYS A 458 23.55 -10.34 5.26
N LEU A 459 22.77 -9.27 5.05
CA LEU A 459 23.31 -7.94 4.74
C LEU A 459 24.22 -7.41 5.86
N ILE A 460 23.78 -7.49 7.11
CA ILE A 460 24.54 -7.03 8.28
C ILE A 460 25.86 -7.82 8.38
N GLN A 461 25.81 -9.13 8.21
CA GLN A 461 27.00 -9.97 8.31
C GLN A 461 27.96 -9.71 7.15
N TYR A 462 27.45 -9.58 5.94
CA TYR A 462 28.25 -9.27 4.75
C TYR A 462 28.98 -7.93 4.90
N LEU A 463 28.28 -6.86 5.29
CA LEU A 463 28.88 -5.54 5.48
C LEU A 463 29.92 -5.50 6.59
N ARG A 464 29.78 -6.29 7.66
CA ARG A 464 30.80 -6.43 8.70
C ARG A 464 32.06 -7.12 8.19
N ASN A 465 31.91 -8.06 7.25
CA ASN A 465 33.04 -8.75 6.62
C ASN A 465 33.67 -7.94 5.48
N HIS A 466 32.87 -7.05 4.85
CA HIS A 466 33.27 -6.16 3.77
C HIS A 466 32.99 -4.70 4.18
N PRO A 467 33.82 -4.12 5.06
CA PRO A 467 33.49 -2.85 5.70
C PRO A 467 33.46 -1.64 4.75
N ASP A 468 34.01 -1.77 3.55
CA ASP A 468 33.93 -0.76 2.49
C ASP A 468 33.55 -1.41 1.16
N ILE A 469 32.35 -1.15 0.68
CA ILE A 469 31.79 -1.74 -0.53
C ILE A 469 31.76 -0.77 -1.69
N ASN A 470 31.81 -1.33 -2.92
CA ASN A 470 31.61 -0.58 -4.16
C ASN A 470 30.84 -1.43 -5.17
N TYR A 471 29.65 -0.98 -5.54
CA TYR A 471 28.78 -1.63 -6.51
C TYR A 471 28.52 -0.76 -7.75
N GLN A 472 29.26 0.33 -7.93
CA GLN A 472 29.06 1.25 -9.05
C GLN A 472 29.16 0.54 -10.39
N GLY A 473 28.09 0.60 -11.18
CA GLY A 473 28.01 0.03 -12.53
C GLY A 473 27.82 -1.49 -12.56
N VAL A 474 27.62 -2.15 -11.41
CA VAL A 474 27.33 -3.59 -11.38
C VAL A 474 25.96 -3.85 -12.00
N LYS A 475 25.94 -4.68 -13.05
CA LYS A 475 24.74 -5.11 -13.74
C LYS A 475 24.86 -6.56 -14.18
N ARG A 476 24.04 -7.45 -13.64
CA ARG A 476 24.10 -8.90 -13.85
C ARG A 476 22.87 -9.46 -14.57
N ALA A 477 21.85 -8.62 -14.78
CA ALA A 477 20.60 -8.97 -15.42
C ALA A 477 20.30 -8.01 -16.57
N THR A 478 19.98 -8.53 -17.76
CA THR A 478 19.71 -7.70 -18.95
C THR A 478 18.61 -8.33 -19.80
N VAL A 479 17.98 -7.52 -20.65
CA VAL A 479 17.10 -7.97 -21.73
C VAL A 479 17.89 -7.92 -23.03
N ALA A 480 17.80 -8.96 -23.85
CA ALA A 480 18.38 -8.95 -25.18
C ALA A 480 17.60 -7.95 -26.06
N PRO A 481 18.31 -7.22 -26.95
CA PRO A 481 17.69 -6.30 -27.88
C PRO A 481 16.78 -7.01 -28.89
#